data_42908dfaad6710d0161bbbb5a6526a57
#
_entry.id   42908dfaad6710d0161bbbb5a6526a57
#
_cell.length_a   1.000
_cell.length_b   1.000
_cell.length_c   1.000
_cell.angle_alpha   90.00
_cell.angle_beta   90.00
_cell.angle_gamma   90.00
#
_symmetry.space_group_name_H-M   'P 1'
#
loop_
_entity.id
_entity.type
_entity.pdbx_description
1 polymer ?
#
loop_
_entity_poly.entity_id
_entity_poly.type
_entity_poly.pdbx_seq_one_letter_code
_entity_poly.pdbx_strand_id
1 'polypeptide(L)'
;MLNFIASINELFWGAILILLLVGTGIFYTLKLKFVQVRKFKKGVSQLTGDFDINGKDADHNGMSSFQALATAIAAQVGTGNLAGAATAIVSGGPGAIFWMWVSAFFGMATIYAEAILSQLFKRKVEGEVTGGPAYYIEELFNKSFLSKILAIFFALSCILALGFMGNGVQANSIGEAMKNAFNISPYITGAVVALLGGFVFFGGVKRIASFTEKVVPLMAGLYILICLIIIVINYSNVIKAFEAIFVNAFSMKSILGGFLGMGVKKAIRYGVARGLFSNEAGMGSTPHAHAIAKVKNPVEQGNVALITVFIDTFIVLTLTALVILTSNIGDGTLTGITLTQKAFEAALGYSGTIFIAVALFFFAFSTIIGWYFFGEANIKYLFGKKAINAYRILVMLAIFIGATQKVELVWELADLFNGLMVIPNLIALIVLYKLVVSTSNEYDKLHNL
;
A
#
# COMPACT_ATOMS: atom_id res chain seq x y z
N MET A 1 -22.49 15.13 5.93
CA MET A 1 -21.01 15.01 5.91
C MET A 1 -20.59 13.83 5.05
N LEU A 2 -21.00 12.58 5.34
CA LEU A 2 -20.62 11.40 4.56
C LEU A 2 -20.93 11.53 3.04
N ASN A 3 -22.17 11.89 2.68
CA ASN A 3 -22.57 12.08 1.28
C ASN A 3 -21.76 13.16 0.56
N PHE A 4 -21.33 14.22 1.24
CA PHE A 4 -20.50 15.27 0.68
C PHE A 4 -19.09 14.76 0.39
N ILE A 5 -18.49 14.00 1.31
CA ILE A 5 -17.16 13.39 1.12
C ILE A 5 -17.22 12.36 -0.01
N ALA A 6 -18.25 11.52 -0.02
CA ALA A 6 -18.46 10.54 -1.09
C ALA A 6 -18.59 11.19 -2.48
N SER A 7 -19.26 12.35 -2.59
CA SER A 7 -19.35 13.09 -3.87
C SER A 7 -18.00 13.63 -4.33
N ILE A 8 -17.15 14.12 -3.42
CA ILE A 8 -15.79 14.55 -3.75
C ILE A 8 -14.93 13.34 -4.18
N ASN A 9 -15.03 12.24 -3.46
CA ASN A 9 -14.33 11.01 -3.81
C ASN A 9 -14.78 10.48 -5.17
N GLU A 10 -16.07 10.59 -5.49
CA GLU A 10 -16.57 10.20 -6.81
C GLU A 10 -15.96 11.04 -7.94
N LEU A 11 -15.78 12.34 -7.72
CA LEU A 11 -15.10 13.22 -8.67
C LEU A 11 -13.61 12.86 -8.82
N PHE A 12 -12.90 12.66 -7.70
CA PHE A 12 -11.48 12.35 -7.70
C PHE A 12 -11.19 10.97 -8.28
N TRP A 13 -11.76 9.92 -7.69
CA TRP A 13 -11.55 8.53 -8.06
C TRP A 13 -12.42 8.07 -9.25
N GLY A 14 -13.36 8.90 -9.69
CA GLY A 14 -14.19 8.60 -10.86
C GLY A 14 -13.46 8.67 -12.19
N ALA A 15 -12.53 9.61 -12.36
CA ALA A 15 -11.74 9.76 -13.59
C ALA A 15 -10.38 10.43 -13.34
N ILE A 16 -10.32 11.53 -12.56
CA ILE A 16 -9.15 12.43 -12.50
C ILE A 16 -7.91 11.68 -12.01
N LEU A 17 -7.96 11.10 -10.81
CA LEU A 17 -6.82 10.42 -10.21
C LEU A 17 -6.46 9.15 -10.98
N ILE A 18 -7.44 8.43 -11.50
CA ILE A 18 -7.20 7.21 -12.31
C ILE A 18 -6.38 7.57 -13.55
N LEU A 19 -6.80 8.61 -14.28
CA LEU A 19 -6.09 9.07 -15.48
C LEU A 19 -4.68 9.57 -15.13
N LEU A 20 -4.55 10.35 -14.07
CA LEU A 20 -3.26 10.88 -13.64
C LEU A 20 -2.29 9.78 -13.19
N LEU A 21 -2.74 8.84 -12.37
CA LEU A 21 -1.92 7.76 -11.83
C LEU A 21 -1.53 6.75 -12.91
N VAL A 22 -2.50 6.23 -13.65
CA VAL A 22 -2.23 5.28 -14.73
C VAL A 22 -1.45 5.97 -15.86
N GLY A 23 -1.82 7.21 -16.19
CA GLY A 23 -1.11 8.02 -17.20
C GLY A 23 0.35 8.27 -16.83
N THR A 24 0.64 8.61 -15.58
CA THR A 24 2.03 8.75 -15.08
C THR A 24 2.77 7.42 -15.14
N GLY A 25 2.11 6.31 -14.79
CA GLY A 25 2.69 4.98 -14.89
C GLY A 25 3.03 4.57 -16.32
N ILE A 26 2.13 4.83 -17.28
CA ILE A 26 2.37 4.61 -18.71
C ILE A 26 3.53 5.52 -19.18
N PHE A 27 3.52 6.79 -18.82
CA PHE A 27 4.58 7.73 -19.16
C PHE A 27 5.94 7.23 -18.71
N TYR A 28 6.09 6.82 -17.45
CA TYR A 28 7.35 6.27 -16.95
C TYR A 28 7.71 4.92 -17.54
N THR A 29 6.72 4.05 -17.80
CA THR A 29 6.95 2.78 -18.50
C THR A 29 7.60 3.00 -19.85
N LEU A 30 7.11 3.97 -20.64
CA LEU A 30 7.66 4.31 -21.95
C LEU A 30 9.03 5.01 -21.82
N LYS A 31 9.17 6.01 -20.96
CA LYS A 31 10.42 6.77 -20.78
C LYS A 31 11.56 5.92 -20.23
N LEU A 32 11.27 4.94 -19.39
CA LEU A 32 12.23 4.00 -18.79
C LEU A 32 12.29 2.66 -19.56
N LYS A 33 11.70 2.59 -20.78
CA LYS A 33 11.76 1.42 -21.67
C LYS A 33 11.33 0.13 -20.98
N PHE A 34 10.13 0.12 -20.38
CA PHE A 34 9.56 -1.01 -19.64
C PHE A 34 10.47 -1.49 -18.51
N VAL A 35 10.88 -0.55 -17.65
CA VAL A 35 11.79 -0.82 -16.51
C VAL A 35 11.31 -1.97 -15.61
N GLN A 36 10.01 -2.09 -15.41
CA GLN A 36 9.38 -3.15 -14.63
C GLN A 36 9.61 -4.56 -15.19
N VAL A 37 9.93 -4.69 -16.47
CA VAL A 37 10.31 -5.96 -17.12
C VAL A 37 11.83 -6.09 -17.15
N ARG A 38 12.53 -5.08 -17.69
CA ARG A 38 13.99 -5.12 -17.88
C ARG A 38 14.77 -5.30 -16.58
N LYS A 39 14.34 -4.60 -15.53
CA LYS A 39 15.07 -4.59 -14.23
C LYS A 39 14.46 -5.52 -13.19
N PHE A 40 13.41 -6.27 -13.51
CA PHE A 40 12.76 -7.18 -12.57
C PHE A 40 13.74 -8.21 -11.99
N LYS A 41 14.47 -8.91 -12.84
CA LYS A 41 15.49 -9.89 -12.41
C LYS A 41 16.56 -9.25 -11.51
N LYS A 42 16.97 -8.02 -11.82
CA LYS A 42 17.94 -7.28 -11.01
C LYS A 42 17.37 -6.92 -9.63
N GLY A 43 16.12 -6.48 -9.57
CA GLY A 43 15.42 -6.23 -8.31
C GLY A 43 15.34 -7.47 -7.43
N VAL A 44 14.94 -8.63 -8.01
CA VAL A 44 14.93 -9.91 -7.27
C VAL A 44 16.33 -10.29 -6.79
N SER A 45 17.36 -10.17 -7.64
CA SER A 45 18.75 -10.47 -7.27
C SER A 45 19.27 -9.59 -6.14
N GLN A 46 18.87 -8.31 -6.11
CA GLN A 46 19.26 -7.40 -5.02
C GLN A 46 18.62 -7.78 -3.69
N LEU A 47 17.42 -8.33 -3.71
CA LEU A 47 16.78 -8.85 -2.49
C LEU A 47 17.50 -10.08 -1.94
N THR A 48 17.89 -11.01 -2.81
CA THR A 48 18.53 -12.26 -2.40
C THR A 48 20.01 -12.07 -2.05
N GLY A 49 20.69 -11.08 -2.64
CA GLY A 49 22.10 -10.78 -2.39
C GLY A 49 22.34 -10.01 -1.08
N ASP A 50 21.39 -9.18 -0.67
CA ASP A 50 21.40 -8.41 0.58
C ASP A 50 20.60 -9.09 1.70
N PHE A 51 20.19 -10.36 1.51
CA PHE A 51 19.40 -11.12 2.48
C PHE A 51 20.30 -11.58 3.64
N ASP A 52 20.74 -10.63 4.43
CA ASP A 52 21.39 -10.89 5.71
C ASP A 52 20.34 -10.70 6.81
N ILE A 53 19.81 -11.82 7.31
CA ILE A 53 18.84 -11.85 8.43
C ILE A 53 19.47 -11.20 9.69
N ASN A 54 20.80 -11.16 9.76
CA ASN A 54 21.57 -10.49 10.79
C ASN A 54 22.13 -9.13 10.30
N GLY A 55 21.52 -8.52 9.29
CA GLY A 55 21.93 -7.24 8.71
C GLY A 55 22.20 -6.17 9.76
N LYS A 56 23.09 -5.22 9.43
CA LYS A 56 23.44 -4.14 10.36
C LYS A 56 22.20 -3.42 10.85
N ASP A 57 22.07 -3.31 12.15
CA ASP A 57 20.96 -2.60 12.81
C ASP A 57 20.67 -1.25 12.16
N ALA A 58 19.39 -0.92 12.03
CA ALA A 58 18.95 0.44 11.68
C ALA A 58 19.48 1.41 12.74
N ASP A 59 20.03 2.53 12.28
CA ASP A 59 20.58 3.59 13.12
C ASP A 59 20.16 4.98 12.61
N HIS A 60 20.73 6.03 13.18
CA HIS A 60 20.48 7.43 12.76
C HIS A 60 20.88 7.72 11.30
N ASN A 61 21.70 6.85 10.66
CA ASN A 61 22.10 6.99 9.27
C ASN A 61 21.19 6.19 8.31
N GLY A 62 20.14 5.55 8.81
CA GLY A 62 19.15 4.83 8.02
C GLY A 62 19.08 3.33 8.33
N MET A 63 18.47 2.58 7.42
CA MET A 63 18.26 1.13 7.51
C MET A 63 18.89 0.40 6.32
N SER A 64 19.01 -0.92 6.39
CA SER A 64 19.46 -1.73 5.26
C SER A 64 18.43 -1.67 4.11
N SER A 65 18.84 -2.03 2.88
CA SER A 65 17.92 -2.11 1.74
C SER A 65 16.80 -3.11 1.99
N PHE A 66 17.12 -4.24 2.64
CA PHE A 66 16.12 -5.24 3.05
C PHE A 66 15.14 -4.71 4.11
N GLN A 67 15.62 -4.00 5.13
CA GLN A 67 14.75 -3.36 6.13
C GLN A 67 13.84 -2.30 5.51
N ALA A 68 14.35 -1.53 4.54
CA ALA A 68 13.54 -0.56 3.80
C ALA A 68 12.48 -1.24 2.92
N LEU A 69 12.83 -2.35 2.24
CA LEU A 69 11.88 -3.19 1.54
C LEU A 69 10.82 -3.75 2.48
N ALA A 70 11.23 -4.37 3.59
CA ALA A 70 10.31 -4.95 4.55
C ALA A 70 9.36 -3.89 5.15
N THR A 71 9.86 -2.66 5.39
CA THR A 71 9.04 -1.53 5.84
C THR A 71 8.07 -1.05 4.76
N ALA A 72 8.48 -1.02 3.48
CA ALA A 72 7.61 -0.69 2.37
C ALA A 72 6.52 -1.77 2.17
N ILE A 73 6.90 -3.05 2.18
CA ILE A 73 5.93 -4.17 2.11
C ILE A 73 4.99 -4.15 3.33
N ALA A 74 5.49 -3.84 4.53
CA ALA A 74 4.66 -3.70 5.72
C ALA A 74 3.57 -2.66 5.55
N ALA A 75 3.89 -1.54 4.89
CA ALA A 75 2.93 -0.49 4.60
C ALA A 75 1.91 -0.92 3.54
N GLN A 76 2.36 -1.60 2.49
CA GLN A 76 1.53 -2.02 1.36
C GLN A 76 0.63 -3.22 1.70
N VAL A 77 1.21 -4.30 2.25
CA VAL A 77 0.46 -5.54 2.53
C VAL A 77 -0.32 -5.42 3.84
N GLY A 78 -1.56 -5.00 3.73
CA GLY A 78 -2.45 -4.73 4.85
C GLY A 78 -3.91 -5.06 4.56
N THR A 79 -4.80 -4.23 5.08
CA THR A 79 -6.25 -4.31 4.81
C THR A 79 -6.57 -4.26 3.31
N GLY A 80 -5.76 -3.57 2.49
CA GLY A 80 -5.94 -3.46 1.05
C GLY A 80 -5.97 -4.81 0.34
N ASN A 81 -5.06 -5.72 0.70
CA ASN A 81 -4.95 -7.04 0.09
C ASN A 81 -6.08 -8.00 0.48
N LEU A 82 -6.62 -7.87 1.69
CA LEU A 82 -7.63 -8.79 2.21
C LEU A 82 -9.05 -8.18 2.04
N ALA A 83 -9.33 -7.10 2.74
CA ALA A 83 -10.63 -6.45 2.70
C ALA A 83 -10.82 -5.61 1.43
N GLY A 84 -9.76 -4.95 0.93
CA GLY A 84 -9.80 -4.15 -0.29
C GLY A 84 -10.05 -5.00 -1.54
N ALA A 85 -9.42 -6.17 -1.66
CA ALA A 85 -9.69 -7.12 -2.75
C ALA A 85 -11.14 -7.60 -2.74
N ALA A 86 -11.67 -7.97 -1.57
CA ALA A 86 -13.07 -8.34 -1.40
C ALA A 86 -14.02 -7.21 -1.79
N THR A 87 -13.75 -5.99 -1.32
CA THR A 87 -14.54 -4.79 -1.65
C THR A 87 -14.50 -4.50 -3.15
N ALA A 88 -13.34 -4.65 -3.80
CA ALA A 88 -13.22 -4.44 -5.25
C ALA A 88 -14.05 -5.45 -6.04
N ILE A 89 -14.06 -6.73 -5.63
CA ILE A 89 -14.87 -7.78 -6.26
C ILE A 89 -16.37 -7.48 -6.09
N VAL A 90 -16.80 -7.07 -4.91
CA VAL A 90 -18.22 -6.76 -4.64
C VAL A 90 -18.67 -5.50 -5.38
N SER A 91 -17.87 -4.44 -5.35
CA SER A 91 -18.26 -3.13 -5.90
C SER A 91 -17.98 -2.97 -7.40
N GLY A 92 -16.96 -3.65 -7.91
CA GLY A 92 -16.51 -3.58 -9.30
C GLY A 92 -16.69 -4.85 -10.11
N GLY A 93 -17.13 -5.95 -9.47
CA GLY A 93 -17.15 -7.28 -10.06
C GLY A 93 -15.78 -7.94 -10.11
N PRO A 94 -15.69 -9.24 -10.48
CA PRO A 94 -14.43 -9.97 -10.61
C PRO A 94 -13.41 -9.28 -11.53
N GLY A 95 -13.87 -8.57 -12.56
CA GLY A 95 -13.04 -7.81 -13.49
C GLY A 95 -12.23 -6.68 -12.85
N ALA A 96 -12.58 -6.24 -11.65
CA ALA A 96 -11.78 -5.26 -10.90
C ALA A 96 -10.36 -5.77 -10.62
N ILE A 97 -10.19 -7.08 -10.42
CA ILE A 97 -8.87 -7.71 -10.20
C ILE A 97 -7.96 -7.53 -11.43
N PHE A 98 -8.48 -7.68 -12.65
CA PHE A 98 -7.72 -7.40 -13.86
C PHE A 98 -7.20 -5.95 -13.88
N TRP A 99 -8.04 -4.97 -13.53
CA TRP A 99 -7.66 -3.57 -13.51
C TRP A 99 -6.71 -3.22 -12.35
N MET A 100 -6.74 -3.99 -11.25
CA MET A 100 -5.69 -3.94 -10.23
C MET A 100 -4.33 -4.36 -10.81
N TRP A 101 -4.27 -5.46 -11.58
CA TRP A 101 -3.02 -5.89 -12.22
C TRP A 101 -2.51 -4.85 -13.22
N VAL A 102 -3.39 -4.28 -14.03
CA VAL A 102 -3.02 -3.23 -15.00
C VAL A 102 -2.45 -2.01 -14.29
N SER A 103 -3.13 -1.52 -13.26
CA SER A 103 -2.65 -0.36 -12.48
C SER A 103 -1.34 -0.65 -11.77
N ALA A 104 -1.16 -1.85 -11.20
CA ALA A 104 0.08 -2.27 -10.56
C ALA A 104 1.24 -2.38 -11.55
N PHE A 105 1.01 -2.95 -12.74
CA PHE A 105 2.03 -3.06 -13.78
C PHE A 105 2.61 -1.69 -14.16
N PHE A 106 1.75 -0.71 -14.40
CA PHE A 106 2.20 0.66 -14.67
C PHE A 106 2.72 1.36 -13.41
N GLY A 107 2.12 1.09 -12.26
CA GLY A 107 2.53 1.58 -10.96
C GLY A 107 3.97 1.18 -10.59
N MET A 108 4.43 0.00 -11.00
CA MET A 108 5.83 -0.44 -10.80
C MET A 108 6.82 0.56 -11.39
N ALA A 109 6.55 1.14 -12.57
CA ALA A 109 7.43 2.17 -13.15
C ALA A 109 7.35 3.49 -12.38
N THR A 110 6.19 3.81 -11.82
CA THR A 110 6.00 5.02 -10.99
C THR A 110 6.76 4.91 -9.68
N ILE A 111 6.60 3.80 -8.94
CA ILE A 111 7.29 3.61 -7.65
C ILE A 111 8.81 3.53 -7.81
N TYR A 112 9.30 3.02 -8.94
CA TYR A 112 10.72 3.06 -9.29
C TYR A 112 11.23 4.51 -9.35
N ALA A 113 10.49 5.40 -10.00
CA ALA A 113 10.83 6.81 -10.09
C ALA A 113 10.76 7.50 -8.72
N GLU A 114 9.72 7.21 -7.93
CA GLU A 114 9.57 7.72 -6.56
C GLU A 114 10.74 7.34 -5.67
N ALA A 115 11.17 6.08 -5.72
CA ALA A 115 12.28 5.58 -4.92
C ALA A 115 13.61 6.25 -5.30
N ILE A 116 13.88 6.45 -6.60
CA ILE A 116 15.06 7.19 -7.08
C ILE A 116 15.05 8.62 -6.57
N LEU A 117 13.94 9.34 -6.75
CA LEU A 117 13.83 10.73 -6.30
C LEU A 117 14.00 10.85 -4.78
N SER A 118 13.42 9.93 -4.03
CA SER A 118 13.54 9.93 -2.57
C SER A 118 14.98 9.72 -2.09
N GLN A 119 15.76 8.90 -2.80
CA GLN A 119 17.18 8.69 -2.54
C GLN A 119 18.04 9.91 -2.94
N LEU A 120 17.74 10.55 -4.07
CA LEU A 120 18.46 11.73 -4.54
C LEU A 120 18.27 12.95 -3.63
N PHE A 121 17.07 13.10 -3.06
CA PHE A 121 16.70 14.28 -2.27
C PHE A 121 16.60 14.01 -0.76
N LYS A 122 17.07 12.85 -0.29
CA LYS A 122 17.16 12.60 1.15
C LYS A 122 18.08 13.61 1.83
N ARG A 123 17.74 13.97 3.05
CA ARG A 123 18.49 14.94 3.84
C ARG A 123 18.80 14.41 5.23
N LYS A 124 19.78 15.02 5.88
CA LYS A 124 20.05 14.78 7.31
C LYS A 124 19.44 15.92 8.11
N VAL A 125 18.42 15.62 8.90
CA VAL A 125 17.68 16.58 9.73
C VAL A 125 17.92 16.22 11.20
N GLU A 126 18.48 17.15 11.97
CA GLU A 126 18.80 16.96 13.40
C GLU A 126 19.55 15.64 13.68
N GLY A 127 20.52 15.32 12.81
CA GLY A 127 21.39 14.16 12.96
C GLY A 127 20.84 12.85 12.40
N GLU A 128 19.58 12.79 11.92
CA GLU A 128 18.95 11.60 11.34
C GLU A 128 18.70 11.74 9.84
N VAL A 129 18.92 10.66 9.08
CA VAL A 129 18.54 10.62 7.67
C VAL A 129 17.02 10.53 7.55
N THR A 130 16.48 11.39 6.72
CA THR A 130 15.05 11.44 6.39
C THR A 130 14.86 11.81 4.92
N GLY A 131 13.68 11.58 4.37
CA GLY A 131 13.33 11.90 3.00
C GLY A 131 11.88 11.54 2.69
N GLY A 132 11.55 11.57 1.43
CA GLY A 132 10.20 11.33 0.92
C GLY A 132 9.74 12.47 0.02
N PRO A 133 8.48 12.44 -0.45
CA PRO A 133 8.03 13.37 -1.47
C PRO A 133 8.11 14.85 -1.08
N ALA A 134 7.83 15.23 0.16
CA ALA A 134 7.94 16.61 0.58
C ALA A 134 9.30 17.24 0.23
N TYR A 135 10.39 16.46 0.34
CA TYR A 135 11.73 16.92 0.07
C TYR A 135 12.03 17.10 -1.43
N TYR A 136 11.55 16.22 -2.31
CA TYR A 136 11.75 16.41 -3.75
C TYR A 136 10.70 17.35 -4.38
N ILE A 137 9.51 17.47 -3.79
CA ILE A 137 8.52 18.47 -4.19
C ILE A 137 9.04 19.88 -3.91
N GLU A 138 9.73 20.10 -2.77
CA GLU A 138 10.35 21.38 -2.43
C GLU A 138 11.39 21.83 -3.47
N GLU A 139 12.05 20.89 -4.15
CA GLU A 139 13.06 21.18 -5.18
C GLU A 139 12.46 21.63 -6.53
N LEU A 140 11.13 21.52 -6.71
CA LEU A 140 10.48 21.94 -7.94
C LEU A 140 10.68 23.44 -8.20
N PHE A 141 10.69 23.79 -9.46
CA PHE A 141 10.69 25.19 -9.91
C PHE A 141 11.79 26.04 -9.22
N ASN A 142 12.98 25.48 -9.07
CA ASN A 142 14.13 26.10 -8.39
C ASN A 142 13.82 26.56 -6.95
N LYS A 143 13.13 25.74 -6.18
CA LYS A 143 12.72 26.01 -4.79
C LYS A 143 11.82 27.25 -4.66
N SER A 144 10.92 27.41 -5.59
CA SER A 144 9.97 28.52 -5.59
C SER A 144 9.01 28.49 -4.40
N PHE A 145 8.32 29.60 -4.17
CA PHE A 145 7.26 29.67 -3.15
C PHE A 145 6.16 28.63 -3.42
N LEU A 146 5.81 28.41 -4.69
CA LEU A 146 4.81 27.39 -5.08
C LEU A 146 5.25 25.98 -4.72
N SER A 147 6.53 25.63 -4.95
CA SER A 147 7.02 24.29 -4.58
C SER A 147 6.97 24.05 -3.08
N LYS A 148 7.25 25.08 -2.27
CA LYS A 148 7.13 25.00 -0.81
C LYS A 148 5.66 24.81 -0.36
N ILE A 149 4.71 25.50 -0.99
CA ILE A 149 3.27 25.30 -0.71
C ILE A 149 2.86 23.87 -1.07
N LEU A 150 3.27 23.37 -2.25
CA LEU A 150 2.97 21.99 -2.67
C LEU A 150 3.57 20.95 -1.71
N ALA A 151 4.79 21.17 -1.24
CA ALA A 151 5.45 20.29 -0.29
C ALA A 151 4.75 20.28 1.09
N ILE A 152 4.35 21.44 1.60
CA ILE A 152 3.56 21.56 2.84
C ILE A 152 2.20 20.87 2.66
N PHE A 153 1.52 21.11 1.53
CA PHE A 153 0.22 20.48 1.24
C PHE A 153 0.34 18.97 1.16
N PHE A 154 1.37 18.43 0.46
CA PHE A 154 1.67 16.99 0.47
C PHE A 154 1.88 16.47 1.88
N ALA A 155 2.74 17.13 2.69
CA ALA A 155 3.07 16.68 4.03
C ALA A 155 1.85 16.62 4.94
N LEU A 156 0.99 17.66 4.92
CA LEU A 156 -0.26 17.69 5.69
C LEU A 156 -1.22 16.59 5.21
N SER A 157 -1.39 16.43 3.90
CA SER A 157 -2.25 15.39 3.32
C SER A 157 -1.75 13.99 3.71
N CYS A 158 -0.44 13.74 3.67
CA CYS A 158 0.16 12.46 4.07
C CYS A 158 -0.06 12.14 5.56
N ILE A 159 0.10 13.14 6.43
CA ILE A 159 -0.18 12.97 7.87
C ILE A 159 -1.64 12.59 8.09
N LEU A 160 -2.58 13.29 7.42
CA LEU A 160 -4.01 13.00 7.53
C LEU A 160 -4.39 11.67 6.89
N ALA A 161 -3.88 11.39 5.69
CA ALA A 161 -4.17 10.17 4.95
C ALA A 161 -3.67 8.92 5.66
N LEU A 162 -2.38 8.86 5.97
CA LEU A 162 -1.72 7.67 6.48
C LEU A 162 -1.63 7.67 8.00
N GLY A 163 -1.17 8.80 8.59
CA GLY A 163 -0.99 8.91 10.02
C GLY A 163 -2.28 8.75 10.82
N PHE A 164 -3.40 9.26 10.32
CA PHE A 164 -4.67 9.24 11.07
C PHE A 164 -5.72 8.35 10.38
N MET A 165 -6.24 8.74 9.21
CA MET A 165 -7.39 8.07 8.60
C MET A 165 -7.06 6.66 8.14
N GLY A 166 -5.94 6.47 7.48
CA GLY A 166 -5.49 5.17 7.03
C GLY A 166 -5.22 4.21 8.20
N ASN A 167 -4.55 4.67 9.25
CA ASN A 167 -4.38 3.87 10.46
C ASN A 167 -5.72 3.53 11.12
N GLY A 168 -6.70 4.42 11.03
CA GLY A 168 -8.08 4.15 11.44
C GLY A 168 -8.72 3.02 10.62
N VAL A 169 -8.54 2.98 9.29
CA VAL A 169 -9.02 1.89 8.41
C VAL A 169 -8.41 0.55 8.82
N GLN A 170 -7.10 0.52 9.05
CA GLN A 170 -6.41 -0.70 9.47
C GLN A 170 -6.97 -1.22 10.81
N ALA A 171 -7.08 -0.33 11.79
CA ALA A 171 -7.60 -0.67 13.12
C ALA A 171 -9.07 -1.09 13.10
N ASN A 172 -9.90 -0.48 12.25
CA ASN A 172 -11.29 -0.83 12.05
C ASN A 172 -11.44 -2.26 11.51
N SER A 173 -10.66 -2.59 10.48
CA SER A 173 -10.69 -3.93 9.88
C SER A 173 -10.18 -5.01 10.85
N ILE A 174 -9.16 -4.71 11.67
CA ILE A 174 -8.73 -5.62 12.75
C ILE A 174 -9.88 -5.81 13.75
N GLY A 175 -10.56 -4.74 14.16
CA GLY A 175 -11.68 -4.76 15.09
C GLY A 175 -12.83 -5.64 14.58
N GLU A 176 -13.20 -5.50 13.32
CA GLU A 176 -14.22 -6.31 12.66
C GLU A 176 -13.82 -7.79 12.59
N ALA A 177 -12.60 -8.10 12.14
CA ALA A 177 -12.12 -9.46 12.04
C ALA A 177 -12.05 -10.17 13.40
N MET A 178 -11.58 -9.49 14.44
CA MET A 178 -11.51 -10.02 15.81
C MET A 178 -12.90 -10.22 16.42
N LYS A 179 -13.84 -9.34 16.11
CA LYS A 179 -15.23 -9.51 16.51
C LYS A 179 -15.86 -10.74 15.85
N ASN A 180 -15.63 -10.93 14.55
CA ASN A 180 -16.18 -12.08 13.81
C ASN A 180 -15.59 -13.42 14.27
N ALA A 181 -14.27 -13.45 14.58
CA ALA A 181 -13.58 -14.69 14.94
C ALA A 181 -13.66 -15.03 16.43
N PHE A 182 -13.66 -14.06 17.32
CA PHE A 182 -13.50 -14.28 18.76
C PHE A 182 -14.54 -13.58 19.61
N ASN A 183 -15.51 -12.87 18.97
CA ASN A 183 -16.49 -12.02 19.62
C ASN A 183 -15.86 -10.94 20.55
N ILE A 184 -14.61 -10.49 20.22
CA ILE A 184 -13.92 -9.44 20.94
C ILE A 184 -14.47 -8.09 20.51
N SER A 185 -14.80 -7.23 21.48
CA SER A 185 -15.28 -5.88 21.21
C SER A 185 -14.23 -5.06 20.44
N PRO A 186 -14.62 -4.27 19.39
CA PRO A 186 -13.74 -3.35 18.70
C PRO A 186 -13.05 -2.33 19.64
N TYR A 187 -13.67 -1.95 20.74
CA TYR A 187 -13.06 -1.08 21.77
C TYR A 187 -11.83 -1.74 22.42
N ILE A 188 -11.94 -3.02 22.77
CA ILE A 188 -10.81 -3.79 23.34
C ILE A 188 -9.72 -3.96 22.29
N THR A 189 -10.10 -4.38 21.08
CA THR A 189 -9.15 -4.56 19.97
C THR A 189 -8.43 -3.24 19.66
N GLY A 190 -9.16 -2.13 19.54
CA GLY A 190 -8.60 -0.80 19.27
C GLY A 190 -7.63 -0.34 20.36
N ALA A 191 -7.97 -0.56 21.65
CA ALA A 191 -7.08 -0.26 22.77
C ALA A 191 -5.78 -1.09 22.71
N VAL A 192 -5.88 -2.39 22.48
CA VAL A 192 -4.72 -3.29 22.37
C VAL A 192 -3.83 -2.87 21.18
N VAL A 193 -4.41 -2.63 20.00
CA VAL A 193 -3.65 -2.20 18.81
C VAL A 193 -2.97 -0.85 19.04
N ALA A 194 -3.66 0.12 19.67
CA ALA A 194 -3.09 1.42 19.99
C ALA A 194 -1.90 1.32 20.98
N LEU A 195 -2.02 0.50 22.01
CA LEU A 195 -0.96 0.29 23.01
C LEU A 195 0.26 -0.42 22.39
N LEU A 196 0.03 -1.49 21.61
CA LEU A 196 1.11 -2.20 20.91
C LEU A 196 1.80 -1.28 19.88
N GLY A 197 1.02 -0.51 19.13
CA GLY A 197 1.55 0.52 18.21
C GLY A 197 2.40 1.53 18.97
N GLY A 198 1.91 2.08 20.07
CA GLY A 198 2.66 2.99 20.93
C GLY A 198 3.99 2.39 21.37
N PHE A 199 4.01 1.13 21.81
CA PHE A 199 5.25 0.46 22.19
C PHE A 199 6.29 0.45 21.05
N VAL A 200 5.85 0.25 19.80
CA VAL A 200 6.75 0.30 18.63
C VAL A 200 7.15 1.74 18.30
N PHE A 201 6.21 2.70 18.29
CA PHE A 201 6.44 4.10 17.92
C PHE A 201 7.45 4.79 18.84
N PHE A 202 7.37 4.56 20.15
CA PHE A 202 8.35 5.11 21.09
C PHE A 202 9.75 4.52 20.95
N GLY A 203 9.91 3.39 20.24
CA GLY A 203 11.21 2.79 19.91
C GLY A 203 11.87 3.39 18.66
N GLY A 204 11.14 4.23 17.90
CA GLY A 204 11.63 4.91 16.70
C GLY A 204 12.03 3.98 15.55
N VAL A 205 12.79 4.50 14.58
CA VAL A 205 13.16 3.81 13.34
C VAL A 205 13.78 2.43 13.56
N LYS A 206 14.63 2.29 14.58
CA LYS A 206 15.28 0.99 14.90
C LYS A 206 14.25 -0.10 15.24
N ARG A 207 13.26 0.21 16.06
CA ARG A 207 12.23 -0.76 16.46
C ARG A 207 11.26 -1.05 15.31
N ILE A 208 10.91 -0.03 14.53
CA ILE A 208 10.10 -0.17 13.32
C ILE A 208 10.78 -1.12 12.34
N ALA A 209 12.03 -0.87 11.97
CA ALA A 209 12.79 -1.71 11.06
C ALA A 209 12.93 -3.16 11.56
N SER A 210 13.27 -3.35 12.86
CA SER A 210 13.41 -4.68 13.45
C SER A 210 12.09 -5.45 13.50
N PHE A 211 10.96 -4.76 13.71
CA PHE A 211 9.63 -5.37 13.70
C PHE A 211 9.26 -5.82 12.27
N THR A 212 9.34 -4.92 11.30
CA THR A 212 8.93 -5.20 9.92
C THR A 212 9.79 -6.27 9.27
N GLU A 213 11.11 -6.24 9.48
CA GLU A 213 12.06 -7.23 8.96
C GLU A 213 11.75 -8.66 9.37
N LYS A 214 11.26 -8.87 10.59
CA LYS A 214 10.96 -10.20 11.14
C LYS A 214 9.53 -10.65 10.85
N VAL A 215 8.57 -9.76 11.04
CA VAL A 215 7.14 -10.10 10.96
C VAL A 215 6.67 -10.24 9.53
N VAL A 216 7.10 -9.35 8.64
CA VAL A 216 6.58 -9.30 7.26
C VAL A 216 6.86 -10.58 6.46
N PRO A 217 8.10 -11.11 6.39
CA PRO A 217 8.34 -12.33 5.64
C PRO A 217 7.59 -13.54 6.19
N LEU A 218 7.50 -13.65 7.54
CA LEU A 218 6.80 -14.76 8.20
C LEU A 218 5.30 -14.73 7.89
N MET A 219 4.65 -13.57 8.08
CA MET A 219 3.21 -13.43 7.85
C MET A 219 2.86 -13.65 6.37
N ALA A 220 3.67 -13.06 5.45
CA ALA A 220 3.44 -13.21 4.02
C ALA A 220 3.61 -14.66 3.57
N GLY A 221 4.66 -15.35 4.04
CA GLY A 221 4.92 -16.75 3.74
C GLY A 221 3.81 -17.68 4.20
N LEU A 222 3.33 -17.52 5.43
CA LEU A 222 2.22 -18.31 5.97
C LEU A 222 0.91 -18.03 5.21
N TYR A 223 0.64 -16.77 4.89
CA TYR A 223 -0.55 -16.39 4.15
C TYR A 223 -0.56 -17.00 2.75
N ILE A 224 0.55 -16.86 2.00
CA ILE A 224 0.71 -17.45 0.66
C ILE A 224 0.52 -18.96 0.73
N LEU A 225 1.12 -19.65 1.69
CA LEU A 225 1.00 -21.09 1.85
C LEU A 225 -0.47 -21.53 2.05
N ILE A 226 -1.19 -20.88 2.94
CA ILE A 226 -2.59 -21.23 3.21
C ILE A 226 -3.49 -20.90 2.00
N CYS A 227 -3.27 -19.77 1.32
CA CYS A 227 -3.99 -19.46 0.08
C CYS A 227 -3.75 -20.54 -1.00
N LEU A 228 -2.51 -20.98 -1.18
CA LEU A 228 -2.20 -22.04 -2.14
C LEU A 228 -2.89 -23.36 -1.78
N ILE A 229 -2.92 -23.73 -0.50
CA ILE A 229 -3.65 -24.91 -0.03
C ILE A 229 -5.14 -24.81 -0.37
N ILE A 230 -5.78 -23.66 -0.11
CA ILE A 230 -7.21 -23.45 -0.42
C ILE A 230 -7.46 -23.52 -1.93
N ILE A 231 -6.59 -22.90 -2.75
CA ILE A 231 -6.69 -22.94 -4.20
C ILE A 231 -6.57 -24.38 -4.73
N VAL A 232 -5.68 -25.18 -4.15
CA VAL A 232 -5.55 -26.61 -4.49
C VAL A 232 -6.79 -27.40 -4.08
N ILE A 233 -7.39 -27.14 -2.92
CA ILE A 233 -8.66 -27.73 -2.51
C ILE A 233 -9.79 -27.41 -3.50
N ASN A 234 -9.82 -26.16 -4.00
CA ASN A 234 -10.85 -25.65 -4.91
C ASN A 234 -10.39 -25.65 -6.39
N TYR A 235 -9.43 -26.51 -6.78
CA TYR A 235 -8.79 -26.46 -8.09
C TYR A 235 -9.75 -26.48 -9.28
N SER A 236 -10.89 -27.16 -9.17
CA SER A 236 -11.93 -27.23 -10.21
C SER A 236 -12.58 -25.86 -10.54
N ASN A 237 -12.49 -24.90 -9.65
CA ASN A 237 -13.04 -23.54 -9.81
C ASN A 237 -12.00 -22.53 -10.27
N VAL A 238 -10.71 -22.86 -10.29
CA VAL A 238 -9.63 -21.92 -10.62
C VAL A 238 -9.76 -21.35 -12.03
N ILE A 239 -10.02 -22.21 -13.03
CA ILE A 239 -10.22 -21.77 -14.42
C ILE A 239 -11.42 -20.85 -14.53
N LYS A 240 -12.52 -21.15 -13.85
CA LYS A 240 -13.73 -20.31 -13.82
C LYS A 240 -13.47 -18.96 -13.16
N ALA A 241 -12.64 -18.93 -12.10
CA ALA A 241 -12.24 -17.68 -11.44
C ALA A 241 -11.44 -16.77 -12.37
N PHE A 242 -10.45 -17.31 -13.11
CA PHE A 242 -9.73 -16.55 -14.13
C PHE A 242 -10.64 -16.09 -15.26
N GLU A 243 -11.51 -16.97 -15.78
CA GLU A 243 -12.50 -16.61 -16.79
C GLU A 243 -13.38 -15.45 -16.30
N ALA A 244 -13.87 -15.51 -15.05
CA ALA A 244 -14.65 -14.43 -14.45
C ALA A 244 -13.86 -13.13 -14.39
N ILE A 245 -12.57 -13.14 -14.02
CA ILE A 245 -11.71 -11.96 -13.98
C ILE A 245 -11.59 -11.33 -15.38
N PHE A 246 -11.23 -12.12 -16.40
CA PHE A 246 -10.97 -11.60 -17.73
C PHE A 246 -12.25 -11.19 -18.46
N VAL A 247 -13.32 -12.00 -18.40
CA VAL A 247 -14.59 -11.69 -19.06
C VAL A 247 -15.22 -10.44 -18.46
N ASN A 248 -15.27 -10.34 -17.12
CA ASN A 248 -15.91 -9.19 -16.46
C ASN A 248 -15.06 -7.90 -16.52
N ALA A 249 -13.78 -8.00 -16.83
CA ALA A 249 -12.92 -6.82 -17.02
C ALA A 249 -13.38 -5.98 -18.22
N PHE A 250 -14.00 -6.61 -19.24
CA PHE A 250 -14.38 -5.95 -20.50
C PHE A 250 -15.89 -6.07 -20.80
N SER A 251 -16.67 -6.76 -19.99
CA SER A 251 -18.10 -6.95 -20.21
C SER A 251 -18.91 -5.73 -19.78
N MET A 252 -19.79 -5.27 -20.68
CA MET A 252 -20.76 -4.20 -20.38
C MET A 252 -21.87 -4.67 -19.45
N LYS A 253 -22.13 -5.98 -19.38
CA LYS A 253 -23.09 -6.62 -18.48
C LYS A 253 -22.47 -7.89 -17.91
N SER A 254 -22.20 -7.92 -16.61
CA SER A 254 -21.79 -9.14 -15.93
C SER A 254 -23.00 -10.04 -15.66
N ILE A 255 -22.95 -11.30 -16.11
CA ILE A 255 -24.07 -12.28 -15.97
C ILE A 255 -23.64 -13.47 -15.10
N LEU A 256 -22.61 -13.38 -14.30
CA LEU A 256 -22.18 -14.51 -13.47
C LEU A 256 -22.52 -14.30 -12.00
N GLY A 257 -23.44 -15.15 -11.55
CA GLY A 257 -23.82 -15.50 -10.17
C GLY A 257 -23.54 -14.48 -9.07
N GLY A 258 -24.57 -13.77 -8.60
CA GLY A 258 -24.52 -12.91 -7.41
C GLY A 258 -23.93 -11.50 -7.60
N PHE A 259 -23.01 -11.31 -8.56
CA PHE A 259 -22.40 -10.01 -8.88
C PHE A 259 -23.07 -9.37 -10.10
N LEU A 260 -24.31 -8.92 -9.92
CA LEU A 260 -25.16 -8.41 -11.00
C LEU A 260 -24.65 -7.07 -11.56
N GLY A 261 -24.39 -7.04 -12.87
CA GLY A 261 -24.48 -5.83 -13.71
C GLY A 261 -23.45 -4.75 -13.51
N MET A 262 -22.25 -5.06 -12.97
CA MET A 262 -21.16 -4.08 -12.83
C MET A 262 -20.51 -3.82 -14.19
N GLY A 263 -20.66 -2.60 -14.72
CA GLY A 263 -20.06 -2.22 -16.00
C GLY A 263 -18.54 -2.02 -15.88
N VAL A 264 -17.86 -2.08 -17.03
CA VAL A 264 -16.39 -1.85 -17.16
C VAL A 264 -15.93 -0.61 -16.39
N LYS A 265 -16.73 0.48 -16.40
CA LYS A 265 -16.42 1.71 -15.65
C LYS A 265 -16.25 1.47 -14.16
N LYS A 266 -17.11 0.64 -13.52
CA LYS A 266 -17.00 0.30 -12.11
C LYS A 266 -15.81 -0.63 -11.85
N ALA A 267 -15.58 -1.62 -12.73
CA ALA A 267 -14.42 -2.50 -12.62
C ALA A 267 -13.11 -1.72 -12.66
N ILE A 268 -12.95 -0.77 -13.60
CA ILE A 268 -11.80 0.13 -13.67
C ILE A 268 -11.69 0.97 -12.39
N ARG A 269 -12.78 1.67 -12.00
CA ARG A 269 -12.76 2.56 -10.84
C ARG A 269 -12.34 1.83 -9.57
N TYR A 270 -13.03 0.75 -9.21
CA TYR A 270 -12.75 0.03 -7.98
C TYR A 270 -11.46 -0.77 -8.07
N GLY A 271 -11.12 -1.32 -9.24
CA GLY A 271 -9.86 -2.01 -9.46
C GLY A 271 -8.66 -1.07 -9.27
N VAL A 272 -8.66 0.07 -9.93
CA VAL A 272 -7.54 1.04 -9.80
C VAL A 272 -7.50 1.65 -8.41
N ALA A 273 -8.64 2.13 -7.87
CA ALA A 273 -8.66 2.77 -6.56
C ALA A 273 -8.22 1.82 -5.42
N ARG A 274 -8.74 0.60 -5.38
CA ARG A 274 -8.38 -0.38 -4.35
C ARG A 274 -6.99 -0.99 -4.59
N GLY A 275 -6.58 -1.17 -5.86
CA GLY A 275 -5.21 -1.56 -6.21
C GLY A 275 -4.18 -0.56 -5.71
N LEU A 276 -4.39 0.72 -5.96
CA LEU A 276 -3.51 1.80 -5.49
C LEU A 276 -3.49 1.94 -3.96
N PHE A 277 -4.64 1.78 -3.31
CA PHE A 277 -4.70 1.75 -1.84
C PHE A 277 -3.86 0.61 -1.25
N SER A 278 -3.73 -0.52 -1.97
CA SER A 278 -2.92 -1.66 -1.56
C SER A 278 -1.44 -1.43 -1.85
N ASN A 279 -1.06 -1.22 -3.11
CA ASN A 279 0.34 -1.18 -3.53
C ASN A 279 1.02 0.19 -3.42
N GLU A 280 0.26 1.25 -3.15
CA GLU A 280 0.71 2.63 -2.90
C GLU A 280 1.53 3.29 -4.03
N ALA A 281 1.62 2.69 -5.22
CA ALA A 281 2.43 3.20 -6.31
C ALA A 281 1.90 4.54 -6.87
N GLY A 282 2.71 5.58 -6.83
CA GLY A 282 2.33 6.93 -7.24
C GLY A 282 1.63 7.75 -6.14
N MET A 283 1.42 7.17 -4.97
CA MET A 283 0.83 7.89 -3.82
C MET A 283 1.85 8.76 -3.08
N GLY A 284 3.14 8.46 -3.19
CA GLY A 284 4.18 9.17 -2.45
C GLY A 284 4.35 8.70 -1.00
N SER A 285 3.84 7.54 -0.64
CA SER A 285 3.91 6.98 0.72
C SER A 285 5.21 6.22 0.96
N THR A 286 5.43 5.13 0.23
CA THR A 286 6.62 4.26 0.35
C THR A 286 7.98 4.95 0.09
N PRO A 287 8.08 6.04 -0.69
CA PRO A 287 9.31 6.81 -0.81
C PRO A 287 9.97 7.19 0.51
N HIS A 288 9.21 7.32 1.60
CA HIS A 288 9.77 7.60 2.93
C HIS A 288 10.66 6.46 3.45
N ALA A 289 10.25 5.20 3.23
CA ALA A 289 11.07 4.04 3.57
C ALA A 289 12.28 3.91 2.63
N HIS A 290 12.05 4.09 1.33
CA HIS A 290 13.10 4.01 0.33
C HIS A 290 14.17 5.09 0.48
N ALA A 291 13.82 6.29 0.96
CA ALA A 291 14.76 7.40 1.19
C ALA A 291 15.87 7.06 2.19
N ILE A 292 15.52 6.37 3.28
CA ILE A 292 16.47 6.07 4.36
C ILE A 292 17.23 4.75 4.17
N ALA A 293 17.04 4.07 3.04
CA ALA A 293 17.82 2.90 2.69
C ALA A 293 19.30 3.28 2.42
N LYS A 294 20.22 2.46 2.97
CA LYS A 294 21.66 2.59 2.76
C LYS A 294 22.05 1.85 1.49
N VAL A 295 22.04 2.53 0.35
CA VAL A 295 22.41 2.00 -0.96
C VAL A 295 23.54 2.82 -1.59
N LYS A 296 24.32 2.19 -2.47
CA LYS A 296 25.41 2.86 -3.19
C LYS A 296 24.90 3.75 -4.32
N ASN A 297 23.80 3.32 -4.97
CA ASN A 297 23.19 4.05 -6.07
C ASN A 297 21.66 4.14 -5.88
N PRO A 298 21.02 5.30 -6.13
CA PRO A 298 19.57 5.47 -6.03
C PRO A 298 18.75 4.44 -6.82
N VAL A 299 19.28 3.99 -7.96
CA VAL A 299 18.60 3.01 -8.84
C VAL A 299 18.47 1.64 -8.18
N GLU A 300 19.38 1.27 -7.30
CA GLU A 300 19.27 0.01 -6.54
C GLU A 300 17.98 -0.02 -5.72
N GLN A 301 17.63 1.11 -5.08
CA GLN A 301 16.40 1.21 -4.34
C GLN A 301 15.17 1.30 -5.25
N GLY A 302 15.29 1.89 -6.43
CA GLY A 302 14.26 1.83 -7.47
C GLY A 302 13.94 0.40 -7.89
N ASN A 303 14.98 -0.43 -8.13
CA ASN A 303 14.81 -1.84 -8.48
C ASN A 303 14.11 -2.63 -7.37
N VAL A 304 14.44 -2.35 -6.11
CA VAL A 304 13.79 -2.97 -4.94
C VAL A 304 12.32 -2.56 -4.86
N ALA A 305 12.00 -1.29 -5.09
CA ALA A 305 10.63 -0.78 -5.06
C ALA A 305 9.70 -1.44 -6.09
N LEU A 306 10.20 -1.80 -7.28
CA LEU A 306 9.42 -2.58 -8.25
C LEU A 306 8.87 -3.88 -7.64
N ILE A 307 9.70 -4.55 -6.85
CA ILE A 307 9.38 -5.87 -6.30
C ILE A 307 8.34 -5.77 -5.19
N THR A 308 8.30 -4.66 -4.44
CA THR A 308 7.26 -4.49 -3.40
C THR A 308 5.85 -4.50 -4.01
N VAL A 309 5.63 -3.75 -5.10
CA VAL A 309 4.34 -3.72 -5.82
C VAL A 309 4.01 -5.09 -6.42
N PHE A 310 5.02 -5.79 -6.95
CA PHE A 310 4.80 -7.13 -7.50
C PHE A 310 4.34 -8.11 -6.41
N ILE A 311 5.00 -8.14 -5.26
CA ILE A 311 4.62 -9.01 -4.14
C ILE A 311 3.22 -8.66 -3.64
N ASP A 312 2.94 -7.37 -3.43
CA ASP A 312 1.65 -6.90 -2.94
C ASP A 312 0.50 -7.34 -3.86
N THR A 313 0.56 -6.95 -5.12
CA THR A 313 -0.62 -7.07 -6.01
C THR A 313 -0.63 -8.38 -6.80
N PHE A 314 0.49 -8.77 -7.44
CA PHE A 314 0.50 -9.98 -8.27
C PHE A 314 0.58 -11.28 -7.47
N ILE A 315 1.08 -11.23 -6.23
CA ILE A 315 1.11 -12.41 -5.36
C ILE A 315 -0.02 -12.33 -4.32
N VAL A 316 0.11 -11.47 -3.31
CA VAL A 316 -0.76 -11.52 -2.13
C VAL A 316 -2.22 -11.21 -2.47
N LEU A 317 -2.46 -10.09 -3.16
CA LEU A 317 -3.82 -9.67 -3.53
C LEU A 317 -4.47 -10.66 -4.51
N THR A 318 -3.70 -11.16 -5.50
CA THR A 318 -4.20 -12.16 -6.46
C THR A 318 -4.60 -13.46 -5.77
N LEU A 319 -3.81 -13.94 -4.81
CA LEU A 319 -4.15 -15.14 -4.04
C LEU A 319 -5.43 -14.93 -3.23
N THR A 320 -5.59 -13.78 -2.58
CA THR A 320 -6.85 -13.43 -1.88
C THR A 320 -8.05 -13.46 -2.82
N ALA A 321 -7.91 -12.81 -3.99
CA ALA A 321 -8.98 -12.76 -4.99
C ALA A 321 -9.36 -14.16 -5.50
N LEU A 322 -8.36 -15.01 -5.76
CA LEU A 322 -8.60 -16.39 -6.18
C LEU A 322 -9.30 -17.21 -5.10
N VAL A 323 -8.91 -17.09 -3.83
CA VAL A 323 -9.61 -17.76 -2.73
C VAL A 323 -11.06 -17.32 -2.66
N ILE A 324 -11.35 -16.01 -2.75
CA ILE A 324 -12.73 -15.49 -2.75
C ILE A 324 -13.53 -16.03 -3.94
N LEU A 325 -12.98 -15.95 -5.15
CA LEU A 325 -13.69 -16.33 -6.37
C LEU A 325 -13.88 -17.86 -6.51
N THR A 326 -12.96 -18.66 -5.96
CA THR A 326 -13.06 -20.13 -6.01
C THR A 326 -13.95 -20.72 -4.92
N SER A 327 -14.23 -19.96 -3.85
CA SER A 327 -15.07 -20.40 -2.73
C SER A 327 -16.56 -20.46 -3.07
N ASN A 328 -16.98 -19.83 -4.18
CA ASN A 328 -18.38 -19.66 -4.57
C ASN A 328 -19.24 -18.97 -3.49
N ILE A 329 -18.64 -18.25 -2.55
CA ILE A 329 -19.33 -17.44 -1.55
C ILE A 329 -19.46 -16.02 -2.09
N GLY A 330 -20.68 -15.61 -2.44
CA GLY A 330 -20.93 -14.26 -2.90
C GLY A 330 -22.37 -14.11 -3.35
N ASP A 331 -23.26 -13.80 -2.38
CA ASP A 331 -24.62 -13.35 -2.65
C ASP A 331 -24.72 -11.83 -2.85
N GLY A 332 -23.55 -11.13 -2.80
CA GLY A 332 -23.48 -9.67 -2.91
C GLY A 332 -23.80 -8.91 -1.61
N THR A 333 -24.11 -9.60 -0.51
CA THR A 333 -24.43 -8.98 0.79
C THR A 333 -23.19 -8.76 1.67
N LEU A 334 -22.21 -9.67 1.58
CA LEU A 334 -20.96 -9.61 2.33
C LEU A 334 -19.91 -8.78 1.58
N THR A 335 -19.12 -7.98 2.29
CA THR A 335 -18.03 -7.19 1.73
C THR A 335 -16.86 -7.11 2.70
N GLY A 336 -15.75 -6.50 2.28
CA GLY A 336 -14.59 -6.26 3.13
C GLY A 336 -14.02 -7.53 3.73
N ILE A 337 -13.57 -7.43 4.99
CA ILE A 337 -12.91 -8.54 5.67
C ILE A 337 -13.86 -9.70 5.98
N THR A 338 -15.15 -9.43 6.20
CA THR A 338 -16.14 -10.45 6.47
C THR A 338 -16.30 -11.40 5.30
N LEU A 339 -16.29 -10.90 4.05
CA LEU A 339 -16.32 -11.76 2.86
C LEU A 339 -15.07 -12.64 2.78
N THR A 340 -13.88 -12.07 3.03
CA THR A 340 -12.63 -12.82 3.02
C THR A 340 -12.64 -13.92 4.09
N GLN A 341 -13.06 -13.62 5.32
CA GLN A 341 -13.20 -14.62 6.38
C GLN A 341 -14.13 -15.77 5.96
N LYS A 342 -15.30 -15.46 5.38
CA LYS A 342 -16.24 -16.47 4.91
C LYS A 342 -15.70 -17.32 3.75
N ALA A 343 -14.90 -16.72 2.85
CA ALA A 343 -14.26 -17.46 1.77
C ALA A 343 -13.22 -18.48 2.31
N PHE A 344 -12.46 -18.12 3.33
CA PHE A 344 -11.54 -19.05 3.99
C PHE A 344 -12.26 -20.08 4.85
N GLU A 345 -13.37 -19.70 5.50
CA GLU A 345 -14.22 -20.59 6.27
C GLU A 345 -14.84 -21.70 5.41
N ALA A 346 -15.20 -21.39 4.17
CA ALA A 346 -15.75 -22.38 3.23
C ALA A 346 -14.78 -23.54 2.94
N ALA A 347 -13.47 -23.27 2.93
CA ALA A 347 -12.47 -24.29 2.65
C ALA A 347 -11.92 -24.96 3.91
N LEU A 348 -11.77 -24.20 5.01
CA LEU A 348 -11.05 -24.63 6.22
C LEU A 348 -11.97 -24.73 7.45
N GLY A 349 -13.29 -24.52 7.30
CA GLY A 349 -14.20 -24.41 8.43
C GLY A 349 -13.87 -23.16 9.27
N TYR A 350 -14.31 -23.13 10.52
CA TYR A 350 -14.14 -21.98 11.41
C TYR A 350 -12.67 -21.59 11.65
N SER A 351 -11.73 -22.53 11.48
CA SER A 351 -10.29 -22.22 11.54
C SER A 351 -9.86 -21.24 10.46
N GLY A 352 -10.54 -21.19 9.31
CA GLY A 352 -10.30 -20.18 8.26
C GLY A 352 -10.65 -18.76 8.73
N THR A 353 -11.77 -18.59 9.44
CA THR A 353 -12.15 -17.31 10.05
C THR A 353 -11.12 -16.84 11.07
N ILE A 354 -10.64 -17.75 11.94
CA ILE A 354 -9.59 -17.47 12.93
C ILE A 354 -8.27 -17.10 12.22
N PHE A 355 -7.88 -17.89 11.20
CA PHE A 355 -6.65 -17.63 10.45
C PHE A 355 -6.64 -16.23 9.84
N ILE A 356 -7.74 -15.81 9.19
CA ILE A 356 -7.83 -14.47 8.59
C ILE A 356 -7.82 -13.38 9.66
N ALA A 357 -8.45 -13.57 10.81
CA ALA A 357 -8.39 -12.58 11.89
C ALA A 357 -6.95 -12.38 12.39
N VAL A 358 -6.21 -13.47 12.58
CA VAL A 358 -4.79 -13.41 13.01
C VAL A 358 -3.90 -12.86 11.90
N ALA A 359 -4.07 -13.33 10.66
CA ALA A 359 -3.31 -12.83 9.52
C ALA A 359 -3.53 -11.33 9.31
N LEU A 360 -4.79 -10.87 9.32
CA LEU A 360 -5.10 -9.45 9.19
C LEU A 360 -4.55 -8.63 10.36
N PHE A 361 -4.57 -9.16 11.58
CA PHE A 361 -3.94 -8.48 12.71
C PHE A 361 -2.48 -8.16 12.39
N PHE A 362 -1.68 -9.12 11.94
CA PHE A 362 -0.28 -8.89 11.62
C PHE A 362 -0.09 -7.98 10.40
N PHE A 363 -0.84 -8.20 9.32
CA PHE A 363 -0.78 -7.37 8.11
C PHE A 363 -1.18 -5.92 8.39
N ALA A 364 -2.36 -5.70 8.94
CA ALA A 364 -2.85 -4.36 9.21
C ALA A 364 -2.04 -3.66 10.33
N PHE A 365 -1.55 -4.40 11.31
CA PHE A 365 -0.69 -3.83 12.35
C PHE A 365 0.67 -3.42 11.80
N SER A 366 1.26 -4.21 10.88
CA SER A 366 2.50 -3.80 10.21
C SER A 366 2.29 -2.57 9.32
N THR A 367 1.12 -2.46 8.67
CA THR A 367 0.75 -1.26 7.90
C THR A 367 0.60 -0.03 8.80
N ILE A 368 -0.04 -0.17 9.96
CA ILE A 368 -0.11 0.91 10.97
C ILE A 368 1.29 1.43 11.32
N ILE A 369 2.24 0.53 11.51
CA ILE A 369 3.63 0.89 11.84
C ILE A 369 4.31 1.60 10.67
N GLY A 370 4.16 1.10 9.44
CA GLY A 370 4.71 1.72 8.23
C GLY A 370 4.12 3.10 7.97
N TRP A 371 2.81 3.24 8.04
CA TRP A 371 2.12 4.49 7.81
C TRP A 371 2.35 5.53 8.93
N TYR A 372 2.45 5.08 10.17
CA TYR A 372 2.93 5.93 11.25
C TYR A 372 4.31 6.53 10.92
N PHE A 373 5.25 5.70 10.45
CA PHE A 373 6.61 6.14 10.09
C PHE A 373 6.58 7.16 8.94
N PHE A 374 5.74 6.98 7.92
CA PHE A 374 5.59 7.94 6.83
C PHE A 374 5.03 9.29 7.32
N GLY A 375 4.02 9.25 8.18
CA GLY A 375 3.50 10.45 8.82
C GLY A 375 4.54 11.13 9.73
N GLU A 376 5.33 10.36 10.51
CA GLU A 376 6.43 10.90 11.34
C GLU A 376 7.46 11.67 10.51
N ALA A 377 7.83 11.16 9.31
CA ALA A 377 8.75 11.85 8.42
C ALA A 377 8.20 13.22 7.97
N ASN A 378 6.90 13.32 7.73
CA ASN A 378 6.24 14.58 7.37
C ASN A 378 6.05 15.51 8.58
N ILE A 379 5.83 15.00 9.78
CA ILE A 379 5.87 15.80 11.02
C ILE A 379 7.27 16.39 11.24
N LYS A 380 8.33 15.59 11.02
CA LYS A 380 9.72 16.10 11.09
C LYS A 380 9.99 17.20 10.06
N TYR A 381 9.45 17.05 8.85
CA TYR A 381 9.57 18.04 7.78
C TYR A 381 8.90 19.37 8.16
N LEU A 382 7.69 19.35 8.71
CA LEU A 382 6.90 20.55 9.03
C LEU A 382 7.27 21.22 10.36
N PHE A 383 7.50 20.42 11.39
CA PHE A 383 7.55 20.90 12.79
C PHE A 383 8.83 20.49 13.54
N GLY A 384 9.73 19.71 12.89
CA GLY A 384 10.93 19.18 13.55
C GLY A 384 10.63 18.06 14.57
N LYS A 385 11.67 17.63 15.28
CA LYS A 385 11.56 16.49 16.23
C LYS A 385 10.65 16.78 17.45
N LYS A 386 10.49 18.04 17.83
CA LYS A 386 9.72 18.42 19.03
C LYS A 386 8.25 17.97 18.97
N ALA A 387 7.67 17.90 17.76
CA ALA A 387 6.27 17.53 17.56
C ALA A 387 6.01 16.01 17.55
N ILE A 388 7.07 15.17 17.47
CA ILE A 388 6.92 13.72 17.30
C ILE A 388 6.15 13.07 18.44
N ASN A 389 6.42 13.45 19.70
CA ASN A 389 5.72 12.84 20.83
C ASN A 389 4.22 13.16 20.85
N ALA A 390 3.84 14.39 20.49
CA ALA A 390 2.43 14.76 20.33
C ALA A 390 1.80 13.95 19.19
N TYR A 391 2.49 13.81 18.05
CA TYR A 391 2.02 13.00 16.93
C TYR A 391 1.81 11.53 17.32
N ARG A 392 2.73 10.90 18.07
CA ARG A 392 2.59 9.53 18.58
C ARG A 392 1.30 9.32 19.35
N ILE A 393 1.01 10.23 20.29
CA ILE A 393 -0.21 10.17 21.09
C ILE A 393 -1.45 10.33 20.20
N LEU A 394 -1.45 11.31 19.28
CA LEU A 394 -2.57 11.54 18.37
C LEU A 394 -2.84 10.35 17.45
N VAL A 395 -1.79 9.66 16.95
CA VAL A 395 -1.96 8.46 16.15
C VAL A 395 -2.55 7.31 16.98
N MET A 396 -2.10 7.11 18.22
CA MET A 396 -2.69 6.10 19.11
C MET A 396 -4.18 6.37 19.36
N LEU A 397 -4.57 7.63 19.54
CA LEU A 397 -5.98 8.02 19.66
C LEU A 397 -6.75 7.76 18.35
N ALA A 398 -6.16 8.10 17.18
CA ALA A 398 -6.77 7.85 15.89
C ALA A 398 -6.99 6.36 15.62
N ILE A 399 -6.05 5.50 16.02
CA ILE A 399 -6.17 4.03 15.95
C ILE A 399 -7.35 3.56 16.81
N PHE A 400 -7.42 4.00 18.06
CA PHE A 400 -8.50 3.63 18.98
C PHE A 400 -9.87 4.09 18.46
N ILE A 401 -9.98 5.36 18.06
CA ILE A 401 -11.22 5.93 17.52
C ILE A 401 -11.59 5.22 16.22
N GLY A 402 -10.64 5.03 15.30
CA GLY A 402 -10.87 4.37 14.00
C GLY A 402 -11.41 2.96 14.14
N ALA A 403 -10.91 2.18 15.08
CA ALA A 403 -11.39 0.83 15.36
C ALA A 403 -12.89 0.76 15.71
N THR A 404 -13.44 1.83 16.24
CA THR A 404 -14.82 1.91 16.75
C THR A 404 -15.80 2.63 15.84
N GLN A 405 -15.31 3.22 14.73
CA GLN A 405 -16.14 3.98 13.79
C GLN A 405 -16.87 3.06 12.80
N LYS A 406 -17.86 3.65 12.09
CA LYS A 406 -18.51 2.97 10.95
C LYS A 406 -17.52 2.81 9.80
N VAL A 407 -17.51 1.64 9.20
CA VAL A 407 -16.59 1.25 8.12
C VAL A 407 -16.62 2.26 6.97
N GLU A 408 -17.81 2.66 6.50
CA GLU A 408 -17.96 3.56 5.36
C GLU A 408 -17.30 4.93 5.61
N LEU A 409 -17.45 5.48 6.81
CA LEU A 409 -16.90 6.80 7.15
C LEU A 409 -15.35 6.77 7.12
N VAL A 410 -14.78 5.71 7.66
CA VAL A 410 -13.30 5.60 7.77
C VAL A 410 -12.68 5.45 6.38
N TRP A 411 -13.29 4.64 5.51
CA TRP A 411 -12.83 4.47 4.13
C TRP A 411 -12.99 5.73 3.29
N GLU A 412 -14.13 6.44 3.37
CA GLU A 412 -14.35 7.67 2.60
C GLU A 412 -13.38 8.79 3.00
N LEU A 413 -13.07 8.91 4.30
CA LEU A 413 -12.05 9.86 4.76
C LEU A 413 -10.64 9.48 4.31
N ALA A 414 -10.29 8.20 4.34
CA ALA A 414 -9.00 7.73 3.87
C ALA A 414 -8.84 7.97 2.35
N ASP A 415 -9.86 7.64 1.55
CA ASP A 415 -9.86 7.87 0.10
C ASP A 415 -9.71 9.37 -0.23
N LEU A 416 -10.39 10.27 0.49
CA LEU A 416 -10.29 11.72 0.30
C LEU A 416 -8.84 12.22 0.50
N PHE A 417 -8.25 11.91 1.65
CA PHE A 417 -6.90 12.41 1.97
C PHE A 417 -5.81 11.72 1.13
N ASN A 418 -5.99 10.47 0.78
CA ASN A 418 -5.11 9.79 -0.20
C ASN A 418 -5.17 10.49 -1.56
N GLY A 419 -6.36 10.84 -2.04
CA GLY A 419 -6.52 11.57 -3.29
C GLY A 419 -5.82 12.93 -3.28
N LEU A 420 -5.91 13.67 -2.17
CA LEU A 420 -5.22 14.95 -1.99
C LEU A 420 -3.70 14.80 -1.97
N MET A 421 -3.19 13.75 -1.33
CA MET A 421 -1.76 13.46 -1.25
C MET A 421 -1.14 13.13 -2.62
N VAL A 422 -1.87 12.41 -3.46
CA VAL A 422 -1.41 11.97 -4.79
C VAL A 422 -1.07 13.13 -5.71
N ILE A 423 -1.87 14.20 -5.71
CA ILE A 423 -1.76 15.30 -6.70
C ILE A 423 -0.37 15.97 -6.70
N PRO A 424 0.15 16.51 -5.58
CA PRO A 424 1.48 17.15 -5.59
C PRO A 424 2.61 16.17 -5.88
N ASN A 425 2.45 14.90 -5.52
CA ASN A 425 3.42 13.86 -5.82
C ASN A 425 3.53 13.62 -7.34
N LEU A 426 2.40 13.44 -8.02
CA LEU A 426 2.40 13.24 -9.48
C LEU A 426 2.93 14.46 -10.26
N ILE A 427 2.64 15.69 -9.79
CA ILE A 427 3.24 16.90 -10.36
C ILE A 427 4.77 16.80 -10.28
N ALA A 428 5.31 16.44 -9.11
CA ALA A 428 6.75 16.32 -8.94
C ALA A 428 7.36 15.23 -9.83
N LEU A 429 6.73 14.08 -9.92
CA LEU A 429 7.16 13.00 -10.79
C LEU A 429 7.24 13.45 -12.25
N ILE A 430 6.24 14.15 -12.75
CA ILE A 430 6.24 14.64 -14.14
C ILE A 430 7.28 15.74 -14.37
N VAL A 431 7.46 16.67 -13.43
CA VAL A 431 8.46 17.76 -13.58
C VAL A 431 9.87 17.23 -13.51
N LEU A 432 10.14 16.29 -12.61
CA LEU A 432 11.49 15.73 -12.35
C LEU A 432 11.84 14.51 -13.23
N TYR A 433 11.02 14.16 -14.22
CA TYR A 433 11.22 12.93 -14.99
C TYR A 433 12.58 12.83 -15.68
N LYS A 434 13.12 13.96 -16.18
CA LYS A 434 14.43 13.99 -16.85
C LYS A 434 15.55 13.53 -15.91
N LEU A 435 15.46 13.95 -14.65
CA LEU A 435 16.43 13.54 -13.61
C LEU A 435 16.35 12.03 -13.34
N VAL A 436 15.14 11.49 -13.22
CA VAL A 436 14.95 10.04 -13.04
C VAL A 436 15.51 9.26 -14.22
N VAL A 437 15.18 9.68 -15.45
CA VAL A 437 15.62 8.99 -16.67
C VAL A 437 17.15 9.07 -16.83
N SER A 438 17.78 10.23 -16.58
CA SER A 438 19.24 10.35 -16.66
C SER A 438 19.93 9.46 -15.62
N THR A 439 19.49 9.48 -14.36
CA THR A 439 20.04 8.65 -13.29
C THR A 439 19.91 7.15 -13.61
N SER A 440 18.75 6.74 -14.14
CA SER A 440 18.53 5.35 -14.54
C SER A 440 19.44 4.94 -15.72
N ASN A 441 19.60 5.80 -16.74
CA ASN A 441 20.44 5.53 -17.91
C ASN A 441 21.93 5.49 -17.57
N GLU A 442 22.40 6.35 -16.66
CA GLU A 442 23.77 6.34 -16.17
C GLU A 442 24.08 5.02 -15.45
N TYR A 443 23.19 4.56 -14.59
CA TYR A 443 23.31 3.26 -13.93
C TYR A 443 23.34 2.12 -14.94
N ASP A 444 22.47 2.14 -15.97
CA ASP A 444 22.41 1.09 -16.99
C ASP A 444 23.72 1.01 -17.78
N LYS A 445 24.32 2.15 -18.13
CA LYS A 445 25.64 2.21 -18.81
C LYS A 445 26.76 1.61 -17.95
N LEU A 446 26.77 1.92 -16.64
CA LEU A 446 27.79 1.41 -15.72
C LEU A 446 27.70 -0.11 -15.47
N HIS A 447 26.53 -0.70 -15.68
CA HIS A 447 26.26 -2.10 -15.39
C HIS A 447 25.96 -2.95 -16.65
N ASN A 448 26.14 -2.38 -17.86
CA ASN A 448 25.85 -3.03 -19.15
C ASN A 448 24.44 -3.64 -19.24
N LEU A 449 23.40 -2.88 -18.83
CA LEU A 449 22.01 -3.30 -18.77
C LEU A 449 21.17 -2.73 -19.94
#